data_04fff213a2c08cca15d60f56a7c025ab
#
_entry.id   04fff213a2c08cca15d60f56a7c025ab
#
_cell.length_a   1.000
_cell.length_b   1.000
_cell.length_c   1.000
_cell.angle_alpha   90.00
_cell.angle_beta   90.00
_cell.angle_gamma   90.00
#
_symmetry.space_group_name_H-M   'P 1'
#
loop_
_entity.id
_entity.type
_entity.pdbx_description
1 polymer ?
#
loop_
_entity_poly.entity_id
_entity_poly.type
_entity_poly.pdbx_seq_one_letter_code
_entity_poly.pdbx_strand_id
1 'polypeptide(L)'
;IGRALHVLDTEEFKDMLNDTMNVITHMKSMEIYEVVSYAKSLTKYKNEIYDFLDIIMVWYRDMLILKTTGSLNQLVFKDKYRQLKDQEIYISFEGISHILDEVEKARRRLIANVNFEVAIEMLLVTIKENGKVW
;
A
#
# COMPACT_ATOMS: atom_id res chain seq x y z
N ILE A 1 12.20 -0.13 -5.33
CA ILE A 1 12.19 -1.34 -4.50
C ILE A 1 13.47 -1.48 -3.69
N GLY A 2 14.61 -1.20 -4.31
CA GLY A 2 15.88 -1.27 -3.61
C GLY A 2 15.96 -0.37 -2.38
N ARG A 3 15.35 0.80 -2.45
CA ARG A 3 15.32 1.72 -1.31
C ARG A 3 14.61 1.11 -0.11
N ALA A 4 13.44 0.53 -0.34
CA ALA A 4 12.67 -0.09 0.74
C ALA A 4 13.46 -1.20 1.41
N LEU A 5 14.19 -1.99 0.62
CA LEU A 5 15.00 -3.06 1.16
C LEU A 5 16.17 -2.55 1.99
N HIS A 6 16.76 -1.41 1.60
CA HIS A 6 17.87 -0.83 2.32
C HIS A 6 17.50 -0.30 3.70
N VAL A 7 16.25 0.09 3.91
CA VAL A 7 15.82 0.69 5.18
C VAL A 7 15.02 -0.28 6.04
N LEU A 8 15.00 -1.57 5.70
CA LEU A 8 14.20 -2.58 6.42
C LEU A 8 14.52 -2.67 7.91
N ASP A 9 15.76 -2.37 8.29
CA ASP A 9 16.20 -2.53 9.69
C ASP A 9 16.04 -1.27 10.52
N THR A 10 15.59 -0.16 9.94
CA THR A 10 15.44 1.08 10.70
C THR A 10 14.12 1.12 11.45
N GLU A 11 14.13 1.78 12.62
CA GLU A 11 12.91 1.98 13.39
C GLU A 11 11.90 2.81 12.62
N GLU A 12 12.38 3.82 11.89
CA GLU A 12 11.52 4.67 11.07
C GLU A 12 10.78 3.86 10.02
N PHE A 13 11.48 2.94 9.37
CA PHE A 13 10.86 2.07 8.38
C PHE A 13 9.80 1.18 9.03
N LYS A 14 10.11 0.59 10.18
CA LYS A 14 9.17 -0.28 10.89
C LYS A 14 7.92 0.47 11.30
N ASP A 15 8.07 1.69 11.77
CA ASP A 15 6.92 2.53 12.13
C ASP A 15 6.06 2.84 10.92
N MET A 16 6.71 3.20 9.81
CA MET A 16 6.00 3.49 8.57
C MET A 16 5.29 2.24 8.04
N LEU A 17 5.95 1.09 8.11
CA LEU A 17 5.35 -0.17 7.69
C LEU A 17 4.11 -0.48 8.53
N ASN A 18 4.20 -0.34 9.85
CA ASN A 18 3.07 -0.61 10.74
C ASN A 18 1.92 0.35 10.49
N ASP A 19 2.20 1.63 10.31
CA ASP A 19 1.16 2.63 9.99
C ASP A 19 0.47 2.30 8.67
N THR A 20 1.26 1.96 7.66
CA THR A 20 0.75 1.62 6.33
C THR A 20 -0.15 0.39 6.41
N MET A 21 0.27 -0.62 7.16
CA MET A 21 -0.51 -1.84 7.30
C MET A 21 -1.81 -1.62 8.05
N ASN A 22 -1.79 -0.77 9.09
CA ASN A 22 -2.99 -0.44 9.82
C ASN A 22 -4.02 0.22 8.90
N VAL A 23 -3.56 1.14 8.05
CA VAL A 23 -4.44 1.82 7.11
C VAL A 23 -5.02 0.84 6.10
N ILE A 24 -4.18 0.03 5.49
CA ILE A 24 -4.64 -0.95 4.50
C ILE A 24 -5.67 -1.90 5.12
N THR A 25 -5.39 -2.37 6.33
CA THR A 25 -6.28 -3.30 7.02
C THR A 25 -7.67 -2.70 7.28
N HIS A 26 -7.72 -1.41 7.59
CA HIS A 26 -8.99 -0.75 7.94
C HIS A 26 -9.62 -0.02 6.77
N MET A 27 -8.97 0.01 5.62
CA MET A 27 -9.40 0.86 4.50
C MET A 27 -10.83 0.57 4.05
N LYS A 28 -11.20 -0.70 3.97
CA LYS A 28 -12.53 -1.05 3.46
C LYS A 28 -13.65 -0.61 4.40
N SER A 29 -13.37 -0.46 5.69
CA SER A 29 -14.37 -0.01 6.67
C SER A 29 -14.36 1.50 6.88
N MET A 30 -13.39 2.22 6.31
CA MET A 30 -13.32 3.66 6.44
C MET A 30 -14.32 4.34 5.51
N GLU A 31 -14.94 5.40 6.01
CA GLU A 31 -15.76 6.26 5.16
C GLU A 31 -14.86 7.13 4.29
N ILE A 32 -15.40 7.63 3.18
CA ILE A 32 -14.61 8.46 2.25
C ILE A 32 -14.00 9.66 2.98
N TYR A 33 -14.75 10.31 3.89
CA TYR A 33 -14.20 11.47 4.61
C TYR A 33 -13.01 11.07 5.49
N GLU A 34 -13.01 9.85 6.00
CA GLU A 34 -11.88 9.36 6.80
C GLU A 34 -10.66 9.12 5.92
N VAL A 35 -10.87 8.61 4.70
CA VAL A 35 -9.78 8.41 3.75
C VAL A 35 -9.15 9.74 3.39
N VAL A 36 -9.97 10.76 3.11
CA VAL A 36 -9.49 12.11 2.80
C VAL A 36 -8.69 12.69 3.97
N SER A 37 -9.21 12.53 5.18
CA SER A 37 -8.55 13.01 6.38
C SER A 37 -7.21 12.32 6.59
N TYR A 38 -7.15 11.03 6.33
CA TYR A 38 -5.91 10.26 6.46
C TYR A 38 -4.88 10.72 5.43
N ALA A 39 -5.31 10.92 4.18
CA ALA A 39 -4.42 11.41 3.13
C ALA A 39 -3.79 12.75 3.54
N LYS A 40 -4.60 13.63 4.13
CA LYS A 40 -4.10 14.91 4.63
C LYS A 40 -3.05 14.70 5.72
N SER A 41 -3.28 13.75 6.62
CA SER A 41 -2.35 13.48 7.72
C SER A 41 -1.01 12.95 7.22
N LEU A 42 -0.96 12.34 6.04
CA LEU A 42 0.29 11.81 5.48
C LEU A 42 1.23 12.91 5.00
N THR A 43 0.80 14.17 5.01
CA THR A 43 1.67 15.29 4.69
C THR A 43 2.92 15.30 5.57
N LYS A 44 2.82 14.79 6.79
CA LYS A 44 3.97 14.68 7.70
C LYS A 44 5.06 13.76 7.13
N TYR A 45 4.71 12.85 6.21
CA TYR A 45 5.65 11.94 5.58
C TYR A 45 6.05 12.39 4.17
N LYS A 46 5.87 13.67 3.85
CA LYS A 46 6.10 14.15 2.49
C LYS A 46 7.50 13.81 1.97
N ASN A 47 8.52 13.87 2.85
CA ASN A 47 9.89 13.56 2.47
C ASN A 47 10.12 12.07 2.25
N GLU A 48 9.31 11.22 2.89
CA GLU A 48 9.43 9.78 2.82
C GLU A 48 8.32 9.13 1.98
N ILE A 49 7.61 9.95 1.19
CA ILE A 49 6.42 9.45 0.50
C ILE A 49 6.76 8.35 -0.51
N TYR A 50 7.93 8.42 -1.14
CA TYR A 50 8.32 7.39 -2.09
C TYR A 50 8.58 6.04 -1.39
N ASP A 51 9.09 6.08 -0.17
CA ASP A 51 9.24 4.86 0.63
C ASP A 51 7.88 4.27 1.00
N PHE A 52 6.92 5.14 1.33
CA PHE A 52 5.55 4.73 1.58
C PHE A 52 4.94 4.03 0.36
N LEU A 53 5.13 4.62 -0.82
CA LEU A 53 4.64 4.02 -2.06
C LEU A 53 5.31 2.67 -2.34
N ASP A 54 6.61 2.58 -2.05
CA ASP A 54 7.34 1.33 -2.22
C ASP A 54 6.82 0.23 -1.29
N ILE A 55 6.48 0.59 -0.05
CA ILE A 55 5.89 -0.36 0.90
C ILE A 55 4.56 -0.90 0.35
N ILE A 56 3.70 -0.03 -0.12
CA ILE A 56 2.41 -0.43 -0.67
C ILE A 56 2.63 -1.34 -1.88
N MET A 57 3.54 -0.96 -2.76
CA MET A 57 3.82 -1.75 -3.96
C MET A 57 4.30 -3.16 -3.61
N VAL A 58 5.26 -3.26 -2.69
CA VAL A 58 5.80 -4.57 -2.30
C VAL A 58 4.74 -5.39 -1.58
N TRP A 59 3.90 -4.76 -0.75
CA TRP A 59 2.84 -5.44 -0.05
C TRP A 59 1.87 -6.12 -1.02
N TYR A 60 1.38 -5.38 -2.01
CA TYR A 60 0.44 -5.94 -2.97
C TYR A 60 1.11 -6.90 -3.95
N ARG A 61 2.38 -6.69 -4.24
CA ARG A 61 3.14 -7.64 -5.04
C ARG A 61 3.29 -8.97 -4.32
N ASP A 62 3.61 -8.94 -3.01
CA ASP A 62 3.66 -10.14 -2.20
C ASP A 62 2.29 -10.84 -2.19
N MET A 63 1.22 -10.07 -2.07
CA MET A 63 -0.13 -10.59 -2.10
C MET A 63 -0.43 -11.30 -3.43
N LEU A 64 0.02 -10.72 -4.54
CA LEU A 64 -0.12 -11.31 -5.85
C LEU A 64 0.63 -12.63 -5.95
N ILE A 65 1.85 -12.68 -5.43
CA ILE A 65 2.64 -13.91 -5.41
C ILE A 65 1.93 -15.01 -4.61
N LEU A 66 1.38 -14.68 -3.46
CA LEU A 66 0.60 -15.63 -2.68
C LEU A 66 -0.61 -16.13 -3.43
N LYS A 67 -1.32 -15.24 -4.12
CA LYS A 67 -2.53 -15.58 -4.84
C LYS A 67 -2.24 -16.50 -6.02
N THR A 68 -1.10 -16.32 -6.67
CA THR A 68 -0.76 -17.09 -7.88
C THR A 68 0.03 -18.35 -7.60
N THR A 69 0.96 -18.34 -6.64
CA THR A 69 1.86 -19.46 -6.40
C THR A 69 1.69 -20.09 -5.03
N GLY A 70 1.20 -19.33 -4.06
CA GLY A 70 1.15 -19.77 -2.67
C GLY A 70 2.51 -19.91 -2.01
N SER A 71 3.57 -19.46 -2.67
CA SER A 71 4.94 -19.66 -2.19
C SER A 71 5.36 -18.59 -1.20
N LEU A 72 5.64 -19.03 0.03
CA LEU A 72 6.17 -18.17 1.07
C LEU A 72 7.59 -17.69 0.76
N ASN A 73 8.36 -18.50 0.06
CA ASN A 73 9.79 -18.25 -0.14
C ASN A 73 10.08 -17.00 -0.99
N GLN A 74 9.14 -16.59 -1.82
CA GLN A 74 9.32 -15.45 -2.73
C GLN A 74 8.86 -14.13 -2.16
N LEU A 75 8.30 -14.14 -0.95
CA LEU A 75 7.77 -12.91 -0.34
C LEU A 75 8.89 -12.07 0.26
N VAL A 76 8.74 -10.75 0.15
CA VAL A 76 9.60 -9.81 0.85
C VAL A 76 9.20 -9.73 2.32
N PHE A 77 7.90 -9.64 2.60
CA PHE A 77 7.39 -9.54 3.96
C PHE A 77 6.97 -10.93 4.48
N LYS A 78 7.94 -11.85 4.56
CA LYS A 78 7.67 -13.22 5.00
C LYS A 78 7.10 -13.29 6.41
N ASP A 79 7.55 -12.41 7.29
CA ASP A 79 7.06 -12.33 8.67
C ASP A 79 5.64 -11.82 8.78
N LYS A 80 5.10 -11.26 7.70
CA LYS A 80 3.72 -10.77 7.63
C LYS A 80 2.81 -11.70 6.85
N TYR A 81 3.24 -12.93 6.66
CA TYR A 81 2.52 -13.91 5.85
C TYR A 81 1.05 -14.04 6.26
N ARG A 82 0.77 -14.08 7.56
CA ARG A 82 -0.59 -14.25 8.04
C ARG A 82 -1.49 -13.08 7.63
N GLN A 83 -1.01 -11.86 7.77
CA GLN A 83 -1.77 -10.68 7.37
C GLN A 83 -2.00 -10.66 5.85
N LEU A 84 -0.95 -10.99 5.09
CA LEU A 84 -1.07 -11.08 3.63
C LEU A 84 -2.11 -12.12 3.23
N LYS A 85 -2.08 -13.28 3.87
CA LYS A 85 -3.00 -14.36 3.57
C LYS A 85 -4.43 -13.97 3.89
N ASP A 86 -4.64 -13.30 5.03
CA ASP A 86 -5.97 -12.85 5.44
C ASP A 86 -6.54 -11.84 4.47
N GLN A 87 -5.73 -10.95 3.92
CA GLN A 87 -6.19 -9.92 3.00
C GLN A 87 -6.39 -10.45 1.58
N GLU A 88 -5.55 -11.40 1.18
CA GLU A 88 -5.55 -11.92 -0.17
C GLU A 88 -6.91 -12.52 -0.57
N ILE A 89 -7.62 -13.12 0.36
CA ILE A 89 -8.92 -13.73 0.06
C ILE A 89 -10.01 -12.69 -0.24
N TYR A 90 -9.79 -11.43 0.12
CA TYR A 90 -10.78 -10.37 -0.07
C TYR A 90 -10.50 -9.47 -1.26
N ILE A 91 -9.49 -9.78 -2.06
CA ILE A 91 -9.15 -8.95 -3.20
C ILE A 91 -8.90 -9.84 -4.42
N SER A 92 -9.45 -9.43 -5.56
CA SER A 92 -9.29 -10.18 -6.81
C SER A 92 -7.93 -9.90 -7.43
N PHE A 93 -7.55 -10.76 -8.36
CA PHE A 93 -6.35 -10.57 -9.17
C PHE A 93 -6.37 -9.20 -9.85
N GLU A 94 -7.51 -8.86 -10.46
CA GLU A 94 -7.67 -7.56 -11.13
C GLU A 94 -7.58 -6.42 -10.13
N GLY A 95 -8.13 -6.61 -8.91
CA GLY A 95 -8.06 -5.60 -7.87
C GLY A 95 -6.62 -5.29 -7.48
N ILE A 96 -5.80 -6.33 -7.32
CA ILE A 96 -4.37 -6.14 -7.01
C ILE A 96 -3.69 -5.39 -8.15
N SER A 97 -3.97 -5.78 -9.39
CA SER A 97 -3.37 -5.14 -10.57
C SER A 97 -3.75 -3.65 -10.64
N HIS A 98 -5.00 -3.32 -10.34
CA HIS A 98 -5.45 -1.91 -10.29
C HIS A 98 -4.69 -1.12 -9.24
N ILE A 99 -4.47 -1.71 -8.07
CA ILE A 99 -3.75 -1.02 -7.00
C ILE A 99 -2.30 -0.80 -7.39
N LEU A 100 -1.63 -1.82 -7.95
CA LEU A 100 -0.25 -1.69 -8.39
C LEU A 100 -0.12 -0.60 -9.46
N ASP A 101 -1.05 -0.56 -10.40
CA ASP A 101 -1.07 0.47 -11.44
C ASP A 101 -1.27 1.86 -10.83
N GLU A 102 -2.16 1.96 -9.85
CA GLU A 102 -2.42 3.25 -9.20
C GLU A 102 -1.23 3.75 -8.38
N VAL A 103 -0.44 2.84 -7.79
CA VAL A 103 0.79 3.23 -7.11
C VAL A 103 1.74 3.93 -8.09
N GLU A 104 1.88 3.37 -9.29
CA GLU A 104 2.74 3.98 -10.32
C GLU A 104 2.19 5.32 -10.78
N LYS A 105 0.88 5.44 -10.91
CA LYS A 105 0.25 6.72 -11.26
C LYS A 105 0.48 7.76 -10.17
N ALA A 106 0.35 7.35 -8.91
CA ALA A 106 0.60 8.26 -7.78
C ALA A 106 2.04 8.78 -7.82
N ARG A 107 2.99 7.88 -8.08
CA ARG A 107 4.40 8.26 -8.18
C ARG A 107 4.60 9.31 -9.28
N ARG A 108 4.03 9.07 -10.45
CA ARG A 108 4.15 10.02 -11.57
C ARG A 108 3.50 11.36 -11.26
N ARG A 109 2.35 11.36 -10.58
CA ARG A 109 1.67 12.59 -10.18
C ARG A 109 2.54 13.42 -9.23
N LEU A 110 3.17 12.75 -8.27
CA LEU A 110 4.04 13.44 -7.31
C LEU A 110 5.27 14.02 -7.99
N ILE A 111 5.86 13.28 -8.93
CA ILE A 111 7.00 13.77 -9.71
C ILE A 111 6.60 14.98 -10.54
N ALA A 112 5.38 14.99 -11.07
CA ALA A 112 4.86 16.10 -11.89
C ALA A 112 4.29 17.25 -11.06
N ASN A 113 4.52 17.23 -9.74
CA ASN A 113 4.05 18.27 -8.81
C ASN A 113 2.54 18.43 -8.75
N VAL A 114 1.80 17.34 -8.98
CA VAL A 114 0.38 17.32 -8.70
C VAL A 114 0.18 17.46 -7.18
N ASN A 115 -0.91 18.10 -6.77
CA ASN A 115 -1.20 18.29 -5.36
C ASN A 115 -1.01 16.99 -4.58
N PHE A 116 -0.20 17.06 -3.51
CA PHE A 116 0.15 15.89 -2.70
C PHE A 116 -1.08 15.15 -2.18
N GLU A 117 -2.01 15.89 -1.56
CA GLU A 117 -3.20 15.27 -0.97
C GLU A 117 -4.04 14.56 -2.02
N VAL A 118 -4.23 15.19 -3.18
CA VAL A 118 -5.03 14.61 -4.26
C VAL A 118 -4.39 13.33 -4.77
N ALA A 119 -3.07 13.34 -4.99
CA ALA A 119 -2.37 12.15 -5.48
C ALA A 119 -2.53 10.98 -4.50
N ILE A 120 -2.39 11.24 -3.21
CA ILE A 120 -2.52 10.20 -2.20
C ILE A 120 -3.97 9.75 -2.03
N GLU A 121 -4.93 10.68 -2.06
CA GLU A 121 -6.35 10.34 -1.99
C GLU A 121 -6.76 9.38 -3.11
N MET A 122 -6.31 9.64 -4.32
CA MET A 122 -6.64 8.79 -5.46
C MET A 122 -6.13 7.36 -5.26
N LEU A 123 -4.92 7.24 -4.71
CA LEU A 123 -4.37 5.92 -4.40
C LEU A 123 -5.18 5.22 -3.31
N LEU A 124 -5.47 5.92 -2.22
CA LEU A 124 -6.17 5.31 -1.09
C LEU A 124 -7.60 4.91 -1.47
N VAL A 125 -8.28 5.72 -2.26
CA VAL A 125 -9.63 5.38 -2.73
C VAL A 125 -9.58 4.13 -3.60
N THR A 126 -8.56 4.01 -4.44
CA THR A 126 -8.39 2.81 -5.27
C THR A 126 -8.20 1.57 -4.40
N ILE A 127 -7.40 1.67 -3.35
CA ILE A 127 -7.20 0.56 -2.41
C ILE A 127 -8.54 0.19 -1.76
N LYS A 128 -9.29 1.19 -1.28
CA LYS A 128 -10.58 0.96 -0.64
C LYS A 128 -11.56 0.24 -1.56
N GLU A 129 -11.67 0.71 -2.80
CA GLU A 129 -12.63 0.17 -3.75
C GLU A 129 -12.28 -1.25 -4.18
N ASN A 130 -11.01 -1.56 -4.31
CA ASN A 130 -10.57 -2.88 -4.76
C ASN A 130 -10.46 -3.90 -3.64
N GLY A 131 -10.60 -3.49 -2.40
CA GLY A 131 -10.63 -4.40 -1.27
C GLY A 131 -12.01 -4.97 -0.97
N LYS A 132 -13.03 -4.65 -1.78
CA LYS A 132 -14.39 -5.16 -1.62
C LYS A 132 -14.62 -6.25 -2.63
N VAL A 133 -14.70 -7.48 -2.16
CA VAL A 133 -14.79 -8.61 -3.07
C VAL A 133 -16.17 -9.28 -3.02
N TRP A 134 -17.02 -8.94 -2.10
CA TRP A 134 -18.35 -9.53 -2.01
C TRP A 134 -19.44 -8.64 -2.56
#